data_4d3ed07d73785299fbf9494bcb2e80d8
#
_entry.id   4d3ed07d73785299fbf9494bcb2e80d8
#
_cell.length_a   1.000
_cell.length_b   1.000
_cell.length_c   1.000
_cell.angle_alpha   90.00
_cell.angle_beta   90.00
_cell.angle_gamma   90.00
#
_symmetry.space_group_name_H-M   'P 1'
#
loop_
_entity.id
_entity.type
_entity.pdbx_description
1 polymer ?
#
loop_
_entity_poly.entity_id
_entity_poly.type
_entity_poly.pdbx_seq_one_letter_code
_entity_poly.pdbx_strand_id
1 'polypeptide(L)'
;MMGVTGPAAASRAAASLIVAAGVSACRPERRGWLAAAGPPGRPAPGSGALGWVMTVAESPLADTLARPLRDLRISVTDRCQFRCTYCMPRDIFGRDFAFLPREDLLTFEELARLARVFAGLGVRKLRLTGGEPLLRRDLERLVAVLAGIEGVEDIALTTNGALLAGKAAALAAAGLRRVTVSLDSLDDAVFMALNDAGFPVARVLDAIAAAADAGLGPVKVNMVVRRGVNEQSILPIAARFRGSGHVLRFIEYMDVGTTNGWRLDDVVPAGEIIRLIGGQWPLEPLAASYPGEVASRYRYRDGAGEIGVIASVTQPFCRGCTRARLSAEGLLYTCLFAGTGHDLRGPLRGGASDQALREQVAAIWTRRADRYSELRTRASGRTQKVEMSHIGG
;
A
#
# COMPACT_ATOMS: atom_id res chain seq x y z
N MET A 1 42.67 -0.06 -57.22
CA MET A 1 42.36 -1.13 -58.19
C MET A 1 41.14 -1.86 -57.62
N MET A 2 40.05 -1.71 -58.33
CA MET A 2 39.06 -2.70 -58.71
C MET A 2 38.31 -3.39 -57.52
N GLY A 3 37.03 -3.45 -57.41
CA GLY A 3 35.90 -3.18 -58.30
C GLY A 3 34.69 -3.79 -57.55
N VAL A 4 33.62 -3.06 -57.38
CA VAL A 4 32.33 -3.20 -58.03
C VAL A 4 31.69 -4.62 -57.96
N THR A 5 30.55 -4.82 -57.28
CA THR A 5 29.22 -5.03 -57.88
C THR A 5 28.19 -5.34 -56.78
N GLY A 6 27.06 -4.63 -56.73
CA GLY A 6 25.80 -5.20 -56.27
C GLY A 6 25.11 -5.96 -57.41
N PRO A 7 23.94 -6.57 -57.20
CA PRO A 7 22.68 -5.87 -57.39
C PRO A 7 21.51 -6.36 -56.49
N ALA A 8 20.55 -5.46 -56.31
CA ALA A 8 19.21 -5.38 -56.88
C ALA A 8 18.10 -6.24 -56.24
N ALA A 9 17.18 -5.49 -55.67
CA ALA A 9 15.73 -5.57 -55.54
C ALA A 9 14.97 -6.79 -56.10
N ALA A 10 14.03 -7.28 -55.27
CA ALA A 10 12.74 -7.80 -55.78
C ALA A 10 11.62 -7.48 -54.77
N SER A 11 10.74 -6.58 -55.21
CA SER A 11 9.38 -6.34 -54.77
C SER A 11 8.51 -7.57 -55.03
N ARG A 12 7.61 -7.89 -54.12
CA ARG A 12 6.29 -8.41 -54.47
C ARG A 12 5.25 -8.06 -53.41
N ALA A 13 4.27 -7.32 -53.82
CA ALA A 13 2.99 -7.09 -53.21
C ALA A 13 2.07 -8.33 -53.33
N ALA A 14 1.24 -8.57 -52.31
CA ALA A 14 -0.03 -9.29 -52.44
C ALA A 14 -0.88 -8.85 -51.24
N ALA A 15 -1.85 -8.00 -51.43
CA ALA A 15 -3.23 -8.28 -51.77
C ALA A 15 -4.11 -8.49 -50.52
N SER A 16 -4.89 -7.49 -50.26
CA SER A 16 -6.06 -7.43 -49.35
C SER A 16 -7.04 -8.56 -49.58
N LEU A 17 -7.59 -9.11 -48.50
CA LEU A 17 -8.91 -9.72 -48.48
C LEU A 17 -9.74 -9.10 -47.34
N ILE A 18 -10.71 -8.28 -47.77
CA ILE A 18 -11.79 -7.78 -46.93
C ILE A 18 -12.84 -8.88 -46.88
N VAL A 19 -13.17 -9.35 -45.66
CA VAL A 19 -14.42 -10.10 -45.45
C VAL A 19 -15.30 -9.27 -44.54
N ALA A 20 -16.32 -8.68 -45.13
CA ALA A 20 -17.44 -8.07 -44.44
C ALA A 20 -18.39 -9.19 -43.96
N ALA A 21 -18.67 -9.24 -42.66
CA ALA A 21 -19.77 -10.03 -42.12
C ALA A 21 -20.63 -9.12 -41.25
N GLY A 22 -21.92 -9.15 -41.59
CA GLY A 22 -22.96 -8.22 -41.25
C GLY A 22 -23.28 -8.11 -39.74
N VAL A 23 -23.61 -6.89 -39.40
CA VAL A 23 -24.24 -6.50 -38.15
C VAL A 23 -25.74 -6.73 -38.25
N SER A 24 -26.26 -7.69 -37.52
CA SER A 24 -27.72 -7.86 -37.35
C SER A 24 -28.12 -7.12 -36.07
N ALA A 25 -28.85 -6.04 -36.27
CA ALA A 25 -29.45 -5.24 -35.20
C ALA A 25 -30.67 -5.98 -34.63
N CYS A 26 -30.64 -6.32 -33.35
CA CYS A 26 -31.80 -6.79 -32.61
C CYS A 26 -32.40 -5.60 -31.85
N ARG A 27 -33.63 -5.19 -32.28
CA ARG A 27 -34.45 -4.21 -31.57
C ARG A 27 -35.17 -4.89 -30.40
N PRO A 28 -35.31 -4.24 -29.23
CA PRO A 28 -36.20 -4.73 -28.18
C PRO A 28 -37.62 -4.28 -28.44
N GLU A 29 -38.54 -5.24 -28.54
CA GLU A 29 -40.00 -5.04 -28.60
C GLU A 29 -40.54 -4.49 -27.29
N ARG A 30 -41.30 -3.42 -27.38
CA ARG A 30 -42.15 -2.88 -26.32
C ARG A 30 -43.37 -3.79 -26.17
N ARG A 31 -43.54 -4.49 -25.06
CA ARG A 31 -44.83 -5.08 -24.68
C ARG A 31 -45.56 -4.16 -23.72
N GLY A 32 -46.83 -3.91 -24.12
CA GLY A 32 -47.72 -3.01 -23.46
C GLY A 32 -48.24 -3.48 -22.10
N TRP A 33 -48.52 -2.53 -21.27
CA TRP A 33 -49.20 -2.68 -19.99
C TRP A 33 -50.71 -2.72 -20.22
N LEU A 34 -51.35 -3.82 -19.87
CA LEU A 34 -52.81 -3.91 -19.66
C LEU A 34 -53.07 -3.74 -18.15
N ALA A 35 -53.91 -2.78 -17.85
CA ALA A 35 -54.47 -2.53 -16.56
C ALA A 35 -55.58 -3.55 -16.24
N ALA A 36 -55.63 -3.97 -14.98
CA ALA A 36 -56.80 -4.07 -14.13
C ALA A 36 -56.72 -5.21 -13.10
N ALA A 37 -56.77 -4.87 -11.83
CA ALA A 37 -57.68 -5.45 -10.86
C ALA A 37 -57.44 -4.81 -9.49
N GLY A 38 -58.49 -4.32 -8.86
CA GLY A 38 -58.46 -3.60 -7.59
C GLY A 38 -58.10 -4.49 -6.38
N PRO A 39 -57.87 -3.88 -5.22
CA PRO A 39 -57.29 -4.55 -4.07
C PRO A 39 -58.34 -5.35 -3.24
N PRO A 40 -57.97 -6.51 -2.71
CA PRO A 40 -58.76 -7.14 -1.66
C PRO A 40 -58.42 -6.56 -0.29
N GLY A 41 -59.43 -6.60 0.60
CA GLY A 41 -59.54 -5.89 1.86
C GLY A 41 -58.42 -6.13 2.88
N ARG A 42 -58.24 -5.10 3.70
CA ARG A 42 -57.41 -5.09 4.90
C ARG A 42 -57.91 -6.11 5.93
N PRO A 43 -57.04 -6.94 6.51
CA PRO A 43 -57.32 -7.59 7.81
C PRO A 43 -57.05 -6.61 8.95
N ALA A 44 -57.81 -6.73 10.02
CA ALA A 44 -57.74 -5.94 11.24
C ALA A 44 -56.40 -6.09 11.99
N PRO A 45 -55.99 -5.13 12.83
CA PRO A 45 -54.73 -5.13 13.53
C PRO A 45 -54.72 -6.15 14.66
N GLY A 46 -54.02 -7.26 14.50
CA GLY A 46 -53.61 -8.13 15.57
C GLY A 46 -52.48 -7.52 16.36
N SER A 47 -52.67 -7.31 17.66
CA SER A 47 -51.69 -6.83 18.61
C SER A 47 -50.61 -7.88 18.86
N GLY A 48 -49.57 -7.88 18.04
CA GLY A 48 -48.31 -8.56 18.26
C GLY A 48 -47.21 -7.54 18.32
N ALA A 49 -46.80 -7.10 19.50
CA ALA A 49 -45.58 -6.29 19.68
C ALA A 49 -44.38 -7.14 19.34
N LEU A 50 -44.04 -7.20 18.06
CA LEU A 50 -42.71 -7.58 17.62
C LEU A 50 -41.77 -6.43 17.98
N GLY A 51 -41.08 -6.61 19.14
CA GLY A 51 -39.99 -5.73 19.53
C GLY A 51 -38.93 -5.71 18.42
N TRP A 52 -38.90 -4.61 17.66
CA TRP A 52 -37.78 -4.29 16.82
C TRP A 52 -36.59 -4.06 17.75
N VAL A 53 -35.76 -5.11 17.91
CA VAL A 53 -34.43 -4.92 18.46
C VAL A 53 -33.70 -4.09 17.39
N MET A 54 -33.74 -2.78 17.56
CA MET A 54 -32.80 -1.89 16.87
C MET A 54 -31.42 -2.32 17.34
N THR A 55 -30.74 -3.13 16.54
CA THR A 55 -29.30 -3.26 16.67
C THR A 55 -28.76 -1.85 16.46
N VAL A 56 -28.42 -1.18 17.55
CA VAL A 56 -27.63 0.06 17.53
C VAL A 56 -26.35 -0.34 16.82
N ALA A 57 -26.18 0.10 15.58
CA ALA A 57 -24.91 -0.04 14.88
C ALA A 57 -23.89 0.66 15.78
N GLU A 58 -23.06 -0.12 16.46
CA GLU A 58 -22.01 0.42 17.32
C GLU A 58 -21.23 1.42 16.49
N SER A 59 -21.15 2.66 16.95
CA SER A 59 -20.36 3.69 16.29
C SER A 59 -18.93 3.19 16.13
N PRO A 60 -18.32 3.32 14.94
CA PRO A 60 -16.98 2.78 14.72
C PRO A 60 -16.00 3.37 15.74
N LEU A 61 -15.12 2.54 16.27
CA LEU A 61 -14.08 2.98 17.20
C LEU A 61 -13.30 4.14 16.61
N ALA A 62 -13.35 5.30 17.26
CA ALA A 62 -12.74 6.54 16.81
C ALA A 62 -11.81 7.12 17.88
N ASP A 63 -10.78 7.84 17.44
CA ASP A 63 -9.85 8.55 18.32
C ASP A 63 -10.35 9.96 18.68
N THR A 64 -9.52 10.75 19.39
CA THR A 64 -9.87 12.11 19.85
C THR A 64 -10.15 13.11 18.71
N LEU A 65 -9.78 12.75 17.47
CA LEU A 65 -10.02 13.54 16.25
C LEU A 65 -11.09 12.90 15.36
N ALA A 66 -11.92 12.01 15.90
CA ALA A 66 -12.96 11.27 15.20
C ALA A 66 -12.44 10.41 14.02
N ARG A 67 -11.18 9.93 14.08
CA ARG A 67 -10.58 9.10 13.05
C ARG A 67 -10.84 7.62 13.36
N PRO A 68 -11.54 6.88 12.50
CA PRO A 68 -11.81 5.47 12.73
C PRO A 68 -10.54 4.61 12.57
N LEU A 69 -10.50 3.49 13.29
CA LEU A 69 -9.47 2.46 13.11
C LEU A 69 -9.87 1.55 11.92
N ARG A 70 -9.21 1.70 10.76
CA ARG A 70 -9.56 0.95 9.55
C ARG A 70 -8.44 0.16 8.93
N ASP A 71 -7.21 0.62 9.08
CA ASP A 71 -6.03 0.00 8.47
C ASP A 71 -5.07 -0.49 9.55
N LEU A 72 -4.63 -1.74 9.47
CA LEU A 72 -3.55 -2.27 10.29
C LEU A 72 -2.37 -2.62 9.40
N ARG A 73 -1.22 -2.03 9.69
CA ARG A 73 0.06 -2.45 9.13
C ARG A 73 0.72 -3.42 10.10
N ILE A 74 1.14 -4.57 9.59
CA ILE A 74 1.76 -5.63 10.37
C ILE A 74 3.19 -5.82 9.88
N SER A 75 4.15 -5.47 10.71
CA SER A 75 5.54 -5.82 10.50
C SER A 75 5.72 -7.30 10.87
N VAL A 76 6.16 -8.13 9.93
CA VAL A 76 6.34 -9.57 10.18
C VAL A 76 7.80 -9.92 10.49
N THR A 77 8.71 -8.97 10.33
CA THR A 77 10.14 -9.07 10.62
C THR A 77 10.77 -7.67 10.63
N ASP A 78 11.82 -7.49 11.40
CA ASP A 78 12.68 -6.30 11.39
C ASP A 78 13.85 -6.42 10.40
N ARG A 79 14.08 -7.62 9.81
CA ARG A 79 15.19 -7.90 8.90
C ARG A 79 14.88 -7.47 7.48
N CYS A 80 15.90 -6.95 6.80
CA CYS A 80 15.89 -6.61 5.38
C CYS A 80 17.24 -6.99 4.77
N GLN A 81 17.27 -7.41 3.51
CA GLN A 81 18.53 -7.65 2.78
C GLN A 81 19.07 -6.38 2.12
N PHE A 82 18.24 -5.32 1.99
CA PHE A 82 18.69 -4.00 1.54
C PHE A 82 19.18 -3.16 2.72
N ARG A 83 20.01 -2.16 2.41
CA ARG A 83 20.51 -1.15 3.35
C ARG A 83 20.21 0.25 2.83
N CYS A 84 18.93 0.45 2.42
CA CYS A 84 18.51 1.73 1.85
C CYS A 84 18.92 2.88 2.76
N THR A 85 19.61 3.86 2.18
CA THR A 85 20.26 4.96 2.90
C THR A 85 19.29 5.82 3.71
N TYR A 86 18.02 5.79 3.34
CA TYR A 86 16.95 6.53 4.03
C TYR A 86 16.12 5.69 5.02
N CYS A 87 16.37 4.36 5.12
CA CYS A 87 15.57 3.44 5.93
C CYS A 87 16.41 2.62 6.92
N MET A 88 17.47 1.99 6.43
CA MET A 88 18.36 1.09 7.20
C MET A 88 19.82 1.31 6.78
N PRO A 89 20.40 2.49 6.99
CA PRO A 89 21.75 2.79 6.55
C PRO A 89 22.77 1.81 7.15
N ARG A 90 23.74 1.36 6.33
CA ARG A 90 24.71 0.31 6.66
C ARG A 90 25.58 0.65 7.85
N ASP A 91 25.86 1.93 8.08
CA ASP A 91 26.66 2.39 9.20
C ASP A 91 26.03 2.07 10.56
N ILE A 92 24.71 1.93 10.61
CA ILE A 92 23.94 1.60 11.80
C ILE A 92 23.49 0.14 11.75
N PHE A 93 22.89 -0.28 10.64
CA PHE A 93 22.35 -1.63 10.45
C PHE A 93 23.37 -2.57 9.77
N GLY A 94 24.62 -2.52 10.24
CA GLY A 94 25.73 -3.33 9.76
C GLY A 94 25.60 -4.81 10.11
N ARG A 95 26.72 -5.52 9.98
CA ARG A 95 26.79 -6.97 10.28
C ARG A 95 26.53 -7.29 11.74
N ASP A 96 26.94 -6.39 12.62
CA ASP A 96 26.88 -6.58 14.08
C ASP A 96 25.57 -6.03 14.69
N PHE A 97 24.66 -5.51 13.87
CA PHE A 97 23.38 -5.04 14.36
C PHE A 97 22.53 -6.19 14.88
N ALA A 98 22.10 -6.09 16.14
CA ALA A 98 21.27 -7.09 16.80
C ALA A 98 19.81 -6.95 16.35
N PHE A 99 19.41 -7.67 15.32
CA PHE A 99 18.00 -7.84 14.95
C PHE A 99 17.28 -8.70 15.99
N LEU A 100 15.96 -8.56 16.06
CA LEU A 100 15.12 -9.33 16.96
C LEU A 100 15.43 -10.84 16.85
N PRO A 101 15.64 -11.53 17.97
CA PRO A 101 15.72 -12.98 17.98
C PRO A 101 14.38 -13.60 17.58
N ARG A 102 14.40 -14.83 17.07
CA ARG A 102 13.21 -15.47 16.52
C ARG A 102 12.08 -15.66 17.54
N GLU A 103 12.43 -15.90 18.79
CA GLU A 103 11.51 -16.08 19.92
C GLU A 103 10.76 -14.80 20.29
N ASP A 104 11.33 -13.64 19.96
CA ASP A 104 10.70 -12.36 20.21
C ASP A 104 9.70 -11.99 19.11
N LEU A 105 9.84 -12.56 17.92
CA LEU A 105 8.87 -12.33 16.85
C LEU A 105 7.52 -12.99 17.20
N LEU A 106 6.42 -12.31 16.85
CA LEU A 106 5.10 -12.92 16.90
C LEU A 106 5.02 -14.10 15.94
N THR A 107 4.39 -15.19 16.38
CA THR A 107 4.07 -16.33 15.51
C THR A 107 2.94 -15.96 14.54
N PHE A 108 2.68 -16.80 13.54
CA PHE A 108 1.56 -16.57 12.62
C PHE A 108 0.21 -16.69 13.32
N GLU A 109 0.12 -17.58 14.30
CA GLU A 109 -1.07 -17.78 15.15
C GLU A 109 -1.32 -16.54 16.01
N GLU A 110 -0.28 -15.97 16.63
CA GLU A 110 -0.35 -14.74 17.42
C GLU A 110 -0.76 -13.55 16.54
N LEU A 111 -0.17 -13.40 15.34
CA LEU A 111 -0.53 -12.36 14.36
C LEU A 111 -1.98 -12.50 13.90
N ALA A 112 -2.43 -13.72 13.62
CA ALA A 112 -3.81 -13.99 13.20
C ALA A 112 -4.81 -13.71 14.33
N ARG A 113 -4.45 -14.03 15.57
CA ARG A 113 -5.27 -13.73 16.75
C ARG A 113 -5.43 -12.23 16.95
N LEU A 114 -4.34 -11.46 16.89
CA LEU A 114 -4.41 -10.00 16.96
C LEU A 114 -5.18 -9.42 15.77
N ALA A 115 -4.98 -9.92 14.55
CA ALA A 115 -5.72 -9.44 13.38
C ALA A 115 -7.24 -9.63 13.54
N ARG A 116 -7.71 -10.74 14.16
CA ARG A 116 -9.14 -10.92 14.50
C ARG A 116 -9.62 -9.90 15.53
N VAL A 117 -8.83 -9.62 16.55
CA VAL A 117 -9.13 -8.56 17.53
C VAL A 117 -9.30 -7.20 16.83
N PHE A 118 -8.37 -6.84 15.94
CA PHE A 118 -8.44 -5.59 15.18
C PHE A 118 -9.60 -5.56 14.17
N ALA A 119 -9.92 -6.67 13.51
CA ALA A 119 -11.08 -6.78 12.62
C ALA A 119 -12.39 -6.54 13.36
N GLY A 120 -12.53 -7.09 14.59
CA GLY A 120 -13.65 -6.83 15.48
C GLY A 120 -13.77 -5.38 15.95
N LEU A 121 -12.69 -4.59 15.86
CA LEU A 121 -12.67 -3.16 16.17
C LEU A 121 -12.86 -2.25 14.93
N GLY A 122 -13.10 -2.84 13.77
CA GLY A 122 -13.41 -2.09 12.54
C GLY A 122 -12.28 -2.02 11.51
N VAL A 123 -11.15 -2.69 11.73
CA VAL A 123 -10.11 -2.86 10.71
C VAL A 123 -10.67 -3.70 9.56
N ARG A 124 -10.54 -3.17 8.34
CA ARG A 124 -10.96 -3.82 7.09
C ARG A 124 -9.79 -4.14 6.18
N LYS A 125 -8.65 -3.48 6.40
CA LYS A 125 -7.49 -3.59 5.55
C LYS A 125 -6.25 -3.96 6.35
N LEU A 126 -5.60 -5.03 5.94
CA LEU A 126 -4.32 -5.46 6.46
C LEU A 126 -3.21 -5.16 5.45
N ARG A 127 -2.07 -4.69 5.94
CA ARG A 127 -0.88 -4.54 5.12
C ARG A 127 0.30 -5.22 5.77
N LEU A 128 0.81 -6.24 5.11
CA LEU A 128 2.03 -6.92 5.52
C LEU A 128 3.25 -6.10 5.08
N THR A 129 4.16 -5.90 6.00
CA THR A 129 5.37 -5.10 5.84
C THR A 129 6.44 -5.61 6.82
N GLY A 130 7.44 -4.80 7.13
CA GLY A 130 8.52 -5.10 8.05
C GLY A 130 9.78 -4.38 7.59
N GLY A 131 10.95 -4.97 7.79
CA GLY A 131 12.09 -4.70 6.94
C GLY A 131 11.73 -5.19 5.52
N GLU A 132 12.00 -6.45 5.19
CA GLU A 132 11.46 -7.08 3.97
C GLU A 132 10.58 -8.28 4.35
N PRO A 133 9.25 -8.19 4.18
CA PRO A 133 8.32 -9.22 4.64
C PRO A 133 8.54 -10.58 3.95
N LEU A 134 9.04 -10.61 2.71
CA LEU A 134 9.29 -11.83 1.96
C LEU A 134 10.49 -12.65 2.48
N LEU A 135 11.27 -12.11 3.42
CA LEU A 135 12.26 -12.86 4.19
C LEU A 135 11.62 -13.77 5.24
N ARG A 136 10.38 -13.47 5.67
CA ARG A 136 9.65 -14.36 6.58
C ARG A 136 9.26 -15.63 5.83
N ARG A 137 9.77 -16.78 6.29
CA ARG A 137 9.48 -18.07 5.69
C ARG A 137 7.97 -18.34 5.74
N ASP A 138 7.45 -18.95 4.68
CA ASP A 138 6.05 -19.42 4.59
C ASP A 138 5.00 -18.29 4.78
N LEU A 139 5.32 -17.05 4.33
CA LEU A 139 4.44 -15.89 4.48
C LEU A 139 3.08 -16.11 3.83
N GLU A 140 2.99 -16.91 2.77
CA GLU A 140 1.75 -17.31 2.11
C GLU A 140 0.78 -18.04 3.07
N ARG A 141 1.29 -18.78 4.06
CA ARG A 141 0.44 -19.40 5.09
C ARG A 141 -0.21 -18.36 5.99
N LEU A 142 0.53 -17.31 6.38
CA LEU A 142 -0.05 -16.20 7.12
C LEU A 142 -1.10 -15.48 6.27
N VAL A 143 -0.82 -15.20 5.00
CA VAL A 143 -1.78 -14.56 4.09
C VAL A 143 -3.08 -15.37 4.02
N ALA A 144 -3.00 -16.71 3.86
CA ALA A 144 -4.17 -17.58 3.80
C ALA A 144 -5.02 -17.50 5.07
N VAL A 145 -4.38 -17.52 6.25
CA VAL A 145 -5.09 -17.39 7.53
C VAL A 145 -5.74 -16.03 7.67
N LEU A 146 -5.03 -14.94 7.30
CA LEU A 146 -5.57 -13.58 7.37
C LEU A 146 -6.74 -13.37 6.39
N ALA A 147 -6.69 -14.00 5.21
CA ALA A 147 -7.75 -13.92 4.20
C ALA A 147 -9.06 -14.58 4.66
N GLY A 148 -8.99 -15.54 5.59
CA GLY A 148 -10.15 -16.18 6.20
C GLY A 148 -10.74 -15.42 7.39
N ILE A 149 -10.20 -14.26 7.79
CA ILE A 149 -10.72 -13.50 8.92
C ILE A 149 -11.95 -12.70 8.47
N GLU A 150 -13.09 -12.92 9.13
CA GLU A 150 -14.30 -12.15 8.89
C GLU A 150 -14.08 -10.66 9.10
N GLY A 151 -14.57 -9.84 8.16
CA GLY A 151 -14.42 -8.39 8.18
C GLY A 151 -13.12 -7.88 7.54
N VAL A 152 -12.13 -8.71 7.22
CA VAL A 152 -10.96 -8.33 6.43
C VAL A 152 -11.32 -8.33 4.95
N GLU A 153 -11.31 -7.16 4.34
CA GLU A 153 -11.72 -6.96 2.94
C GLU A 153 -10.52 -6.89 1.99
N ASP A 154 -9.35 -6.48 2.49
CA ASP A 154 -8.19 -6.22 1.66
C ASP A 154 -6.88 -6.58 2.38
N ILE A 155 -6.07 -7.43 1.74
CA ILE A 155 -4.73 -7.75 2.19
C ILE A 155 -3.73 -7.26 1.14
N ALA A 156 -2.81 -6.41 1.59
CA ALA A 156 -1.77 -5.84 0.75
C ALA A 156 -0.37 -6.18 1.30
N LEU A 157 0.61 -6.24 0.42
CA LEU A 157 2.02 -6.41 0.75
C LEU A 157 2.81 -5.18 0.30
N THR A 158 3.81 -4.76 1.09
CA THR A 158 4.84 -3.80 0.65
C THR A 158 6.18 -4.51 0.66
N THR A 159 6.92 -4.46 -0.44
CA THR A 159 8.17 -5.19 -0.63
C THR A 159 9.19 -4.40 -1.47
N ASN A 160 10.46 -4.69 -1.31
CA ASN A 160 11.52 -4.19 -2.19
C ASN A 160 11.62 -4.97 -3.52
N GLY A 161 10.80 -6.01 -3.71
CA GLY A 161 10.71 -6.79 -4.93
C GLY A 161 11.72 -7.92 -5.07
N ALA A 162 12.80 -7.96 -4.28
CA ALA A 162 13.91 -8.88 -4.50
C ALA A 162 13.53 -10.38 -4.51
N LEU A 163 12.51 -10.74 -3.74
CA LEU A 163 12.03 -12.12 -3.63
C LEU A 163 10.63 -12.33 -4.24
N LEU A 164 10.02 -11.25 -4.75
CA LEU A 164 8.62 -11.27 -5.15
C LEU A 164 8.34 -12.17 -6.37
N ALA A 165 9.22 -12.17 -7.36
CA ALA A 165 9.03 -12.97 -8.59
C ALA A 165 8.78 -14.45 -8.29
N GLY A 166 9.56 -15.04 -7.37
CA GLY A 166 9.41 -16.44 -6.99
C GLY A 166 8.25 -16.73 -6.03
N LYS A 167 7.58 -15.72 -5.50
CA LYS A 167 6.52 -15.88 -4.48
C LYS A 167 5.15 -15.32 -4.90
N ALA A 168 5.09 -14.56 -6.00
CA ALA A 168 3.89 -13.84 -6.41
C ALA A 168 2.68 -14.77 -6.59
N ALA A 169 2.84 -15.88 -7.32
CA ALA A 169 1.77 -16.84 -7.58
C ALA A 169 1.24 -17.49 -6.28
N ALA A 170 2.15 -17.93 -5.39
CA ALA A 170 1.75 -18.53 -4.10
C ALA A 170 1.03 -17.53 -3.20
N LEU A 171 1.48 -16.27 -3.16
CA LEU A 171 0.84 -15.21 -2.39
C LEU A 171 -0.55 -14.86 -2.94
N ALA A 172 -0.71 -14.78 -4.26
CA ALA A 172 -2.00 -14.57 -4.91
C ALA A 172 -2.98 -15.71 -4.61
N ALA A 173 -2.54 -16.96 -4.76
CA ALA A 173 -3.33 -18.15 -4.43
C ALA A 173 -3.74 -18.20 -2.95
N ALA A 174 -2.91 -17.66 -2.05
CA ALA A 174 -3.20 -17.55 -0.63
C ALA A 174 -4.20 -16.43 -0.28
N GLY A 175 -4.58 -15.57 -1.23
CA GLY A 175 -5.56 -14.50 -1.02
C GLY A 175 -4.97 -13.10 -0.90
N LEU A 176 -3.67 -12.90 -1.20
CA LEU A 176 -3.12 -11.55 -1.33
C LEU A 176 -3.84 -10.84 -2.48
N ARG A 177 -4.27 -9.60 -2.24
CA ARG A 177 -5.04 -8.83 -3.23
C ARG A 177 -4.19 -7.83 -4.00
N ARG A 178 -3.21 -7.23 -3.34
CA ARG A 178 -2.43 -6.12 -3.90
C ARG A 178 -1.00 -6.13 -3.41
N VAL A 179 -0.10 -5.68 -4.28
CA VAL A 179 1.30 -5.50 -3.92
C VAL A 179 1.73 -4.05 -4.17
N THR A 180 2.61 -3.58 -3.32
CA THR A 180 3.35 -2.32 -3.51
C THR A 180 4.83 -2.67 -3.57
N VAL A 181 5.50 -2.26 -4.64
CA VAL A 181 6.94 -2.50 -4.86
C VAL A 181 7.68 -1.17 -4.77
N SER A 182 8.79 -1.14 -4.03
CA SER A 182 9.65 0.03 -3.95
C SER A 182 10.66 0.04 -5.08
N LEU A 183 10.72 1.16 -5.82
CA LEU A 183 11.66 1.38 -6.92
C LEU A 183 11.97 2.88 -7.03
N ASP A 184 13.16 3.28 -6.58
CA ASP A 184 13.52 4.69 -6.40
C ASP A 184 14.23 5.32 -7.62
N SER A 185 14.59 4.52 -8.62
CA SER A 185 15.16 4.96 -9.90
C SER A 185 15.09 3.83 -10.93
N LEU A 186 15.15 4.20 -12.22
CA LEU A 186 15.41 3.27 -13.35
C LEU A 186 16.90 3.25 -13.76
N ASP A 187 17.69 4.16 -13.24
CA ASP A 187 19.14 4.15 -13.37
C ASP A 187 19.75 3.21 -12.35
N ASP A 188 20.45 2.17 -12.80
CA ASP A 188 21.06 1.15 -11.93
C ASP A 188 22.10 1.76 -10.97
N ALA A 189 22.87 2.74 -11.39
CA ALA A 189 23.87 3.35 -10.52
C ALA A 189 23.20 4.10 -9.36
N VAL A 190 22.16 4.88 -9.65
CA VAL A 190 21.36 5.60 -8.64
C VAL A 190 20.63 4.62 -7.74
N PHE A 191 19.96 3.61 -8.32
CA PHE A 191 19.18 2.65 -7.55
C PHE A 191 20.04 1.77 -6.64
N MET A 192 21.18 1.26 -7.14
CA MET A 192 22.11 0.46 -6.35
C MET A 192 22.79 1.27 -5.24
N ALA A 193 23.09 2.53 -5.49
CA ALA A 193 23.59 3.43 -4.45
C ALA A 193 22.55 3.68 -3.34
N LEU A 194 21.26 3.79 -3.70
CA LEU A 194 20.18 3.97 -2.74
C LEU A 194 19.88 2.69 -1.93
N ASN A 195 19.82 1.52 -2.58
CA ASN A 195 19.51 0.26 -1.90
C ASN A 195 20.71 -0.34 -1.14
N ASP A 196 21.91 0.11 -1.43
CA ASP A 196 23.20 -0.31 -0.84
C ASP A 196 23.33 -1.84 -0.66
N ALA A 197 22.81 -2.58 -1.64
CA ALA A 197 22.84 -4.04 -1.70
C ALA A 197 23.29 -4.55 -3.07
N GLY A 198 23.61 -3.64 -4.02
CA GLY A 198 23.98 -3.99 -5.39
C GLY A 198 22.84 -4.68 -6.16
N PHE A 199 21.59 -4.44 -5.78
CA PHE A 199 20.44 -5.10 -6.43
C PHE A 199 20.00 -4.30 -7.65
N PRO A 200 19.94 -4.90 -8.87
CA PRO A 200 19.69 -4.16 -10.10
C PRO A 200 18.21 -3.90 -10.35
N VAL A 201 17.91 -2.81 -11.06
CA VAL A 201 16.56 -2.39 -11.48
C VAL A 201 15.82 -3.48 -12.24
N ALA A 202 16.49 -4.16 -13.18
CA ALA A 202 15.88 -5.19 -14.02
C ALA A 202 15.15 -6.26 -13.19
N ARG A 203 15.76 -6.72 -12.07
CA ARG A 203 15.16 -7.72 -11.18
C ARG A 203 13.90 -7.22 -10.48
N VAL A 204 13.81 -5.91 -10.18
CA VAL A 204 12.60 -5.30 -9.61
C VAL A 204 11.50 -5.19 -10.67
N LEU A 205 11.86 -4.83 -11.91
CA LEU A 205 10.90 -4.81 -13.02
C LEU A 205 10.35 -6.21 -13.34
N ASP A 206 11.19 -7.23 -13.34
CA ASP A 206 10.77 -8.65 -13.47
C ASP A 206 9.79 -9.04 -12.35
N ALA A 207 10.06 -8.59 -11.12
CA ALA A 207 9.19 -8.87 -9.99
C ALA A 207 7.81 -8.17 -10.12
N ILE A 208 7.78 -6.95 -10.67
CA ILE A 208 6.53 -6.22 -10.96
C ILE A 208 5.73 -6.97 -12.03
N ALA A 209 6.38 -7.43 -13.10
CA ALA A 209 5.74 -8.22 -14.15
C ALA A 209 5.18 -9.54 -13.59
N ALA A 210 5.96 -10.29 -12.85
CA ALA A 210 5.53 -11.54 -12.22
C ALA A 210 4.35 -11.35 -11.25
N ALA A 211 4.30 -10.22 -10.54
CA ALA A 211 3.16 -9.88 -9.68
C ALA A 211 1.89 -9.57 -10.49
N ALA A 212 2.02 -8.86 -11.61
CA ALA A 212 0.90 -8.57 -12.51
C ALA A 212 0.36 -9.86 -13.16
N ASP A 213 1.25 -10.73 -13.64
CA ASP A 213 0.91 -12.04 -14.24
C ASP A 213 0.22 -12.97 -13.22
N ALA A 214 0.57 -12.86 -11.94
CA ALA A 214 -0.09 -13.57 -10.85
C ALA A 214 -1.44 -12.96 -10.43
N GLY A 215 -1.93 -11.90 -11.08
CA GLY A 215 -3.20 -11.24 -10.75
C GLY A 215 -3.14 -10.29 -9.56
N LEU A 216 -1.97 -9.89 -9.09
CA LEU A 216 -1.78 -8.90 -7.99
C LEU A 216 -1.81 -7.43 -8.49
N GLY A 217 -2.43 -7.22 -9.66
CA GLY A 217 -2.53 -5.90 -10.27
C GLY A 217 -3.77 -5.09 -9.85
N PRO A 218 -3.78 -3.77 -10.08
CA PRO A 218 -2.64 -2.97 -10.51
C PRO A 218 -1.54 -2.89 -9.44
N VAL A 219 -0.31 -3.20 -9.84
CA VAL A 219 0.85 -3.07 -8.94
C VAL A 219 1.06 -1.59 -8.62
N LYS A 220 1.27 -1.27 -7.34
CA LYS A 220 1.67 0.06 -6.94
C LYS A 220 3.19 0.13 -6.83
N VAL A 221 3.80 1.07 -7.54
CA VAL A 221 5.24 1.29 -7.51
C VAL A 221 5.50 2.56 -6.71
N ASN A 222 6.27 2.45 -5.63
CA ASN A 222 6.62 3.59 -4.78
C ASN A 222 8.04 4.07 -5.09
N MET A 223 8.19 5.37 -5.25
CA MET A 223 9.46 6.07 -5.33
C MET A 223 9.54 7.09 -4.18
N VAL A 224 10.50 6.94 -3.28
CA VAL A 224 10.87 8.01 -2.34
C VAL A 224 11.75 9.00 -3.08
N VAL A 225 11.34 10.27 -3.13
CA VAL A 225 12.07 11.31 -3.87
C VAL A 225 12.90 12.13 -2.89
N ARG A 226 14.22 12.16 -3.11
CA ARG A 226 15.16 12.94 -2.32
C ARG A 226 15.97 13.89 -3.22
N ARG A 227 15.99 15.17 -2.87
CA ARG A 227 16.72 16.20 -3.59
C ARG A 227 18.24 15.94 -3.55
N GLY A 228 18.91 16.15 -4.67
CA GLY A 228 20.34 15.89 -4.84
C GLY A 228 20.70 14.40 -4.95
N VAL A 229 19.70 13.50 -4.99
CA VAL A 229 19.93 12.05 -5.03
C VAL A 229 19.23 11.39 -6.23
N ASN A 230 17.91 11.50 -6.33
CA ASN A 230 17.14 10.80 -7.38
C ASN A 230 15.99 11.62 -7.98
N GLU A 231 15.91 12.92 -7.76
CA GLU A 231 14.87 13.79 -8.36
C GLU A 231 14.90 13.78 -9.89
N GLN A 232 16.06 13.56 -10.49
CA GLN A 232 16.22 13.41 -11.95
C GLN A 232 15.51 12.15 -12.47
N SER A 233 15.21 11.18 -11.62
CA SER A 233 14.52 9.95 -11.99
C SER A 233 12.99 10.11 -12.08
N ILE A 234 12.43 11.26 -11.66
CA ILE A 234 10.96 11.49 -11.65
C ILE A 234 10.36 11.30 -13.05
N LEU A 235 10.87 12.00 -14.06
CA LEU A 235 10.34 11.91 -15.43
C LEU A 235 10.62 10.56 -16.09
N PRO A 236 11.82 9.98 -16.02
CA PRO A 236 12.08 8.64 -16.56
C PRO A 236 11.15 7.56 -15.99
N ILE A 237 10.97 7.52 -14.68
CA ILE A 237 10.11 6.50 -14.05
C ILE A 237 8.62 6.76 -14.37
N ALA A 238 8.19 8.03 -14.44
CA ALA A 238 6.84 8.39 -14.86
C ALA A 238 6.57 7.93 -16.32
N ALA A 239 7.50 8.17 -17.23
CA ALA A 239 7.42 7.70 -18.61
C ALA A 239 7.31 6.17 -18.71
N ARG A 240 8.10 5.44 -17.91
CA ARG A 240 8.12 3.96 -17.90
C ARG A 240 6.80 3.36 -17.46
N PHE A 241 6.15 3.94 -16.46
CA PHE A 241 4.90 3.40 -15.90
C PHE A 241 3.63 3.99 -16.51
N ARG A 242 3.75 5.09 -17.25
CA ARG A 242 2.62 5.66 -18.01
C ARG A 242 2.13 4.66 -19.06
N GLY A 243 0.84 4.38 -19.08
CA GLY A 243 0.22 3.39 -19.98
C GLY A 243 0.46 1.93 -19.59
N SER A 244 1.18 1.64 -18.50
CA SER A 244 1.52 0.27 -18.10
C SER A 244 0.39 -0.47 -17.36
N GLY A 245 -0.68 0.21 -16.96
CA GLY A 245 -1.71 -0.34 -16.08
C GLY A 245 -1.31 -0.39 -14.59
N HIS A 246 -0.10 0.03 -14.24
CA HIS A 246 0.37 0.13 -12.86
C HIS A 246 0.21 1.54 -12.31
N VAL A 247 0.25 1.71 -10.98
CA VAL A 247 0.11 3.01 -10.32
C VAL A 247 1.43 3.43 -9.72
N LEU A 248 2.10 4.40 -10.35
CA LEU A 248 3.31 4.99 -9.79
C LEU A 248 2.94 5.98 -8.68
N ARG A 249 3.65 5.91 -7.54
CA ARG A 249 3.45 6.83 -6.42
C ARG A 249 4.76 7.43 -5.97
N PHE A 250 4.82 8.74 -5.96
CA PHE A 250 5.93 9.52 -5.43
C PHE A 250 5.70 9.81 -3.96
N ILE A 251 6.73 9.70 -3.16
CA ILE A 251 6.68 9.91 -1.70
C ILE A 251 7.71 10.98 -1.37
N GLU A 252 7.27 12.06 -0.71
CA GLU A 252 8.21 13.02 -0.16
C GLU A 252 9.13 12.37 0.86
N TYR A 253 10.43 12.68 0.80
CA TYR A 253 11.41 12.21 1.77
C TYR A 253 11.04 12.70 3.17
N MET A 254 10.88 11.77 4.11
CA MET A 254 10.35 12.03 5.46
C MET A 254 11.39 11.75 6.55
N ASP A 255 11.21 12.43 7.67
CA ASP A 255 11.98 12.25 8.91
C ASP A 255 11.50 11.04 9.74
N VAL A 256 11.35 9.88 9.11
CA VAL A 256 10.99 8.63 9.78
C VAL A 256 12.22 8.04 10.47
N GLY A 257 12.05 7.57 11.71
CA GLY A 257 13.19 7.13 12.52
C GLY A 257 14.11 8.28 12.93
N THR A 258 15.32 7.93 13.32
CA THR A 258 16.37 8.85 13.75
C THR A 258 17.67 8.70 12.97
N THR A 259 17.77 7.67 12.13
CA THR A 259 19.03 7.23 11.49
C THR A 259 19.22 7.73 10.06
N ASN A 260 18.19 8.31 9.44
CA ASN A 260 18.20 8.64 8.01
C ASN A 260 18.83 10.02 7.66
N GLY A 261 19.29 10.78 8.65
CA GLY A 261 19.93 12.07 8.43
C GLY A 261 19.05 13.13 7.75
N TRP A 262 17.73 13.04 7.93
CA TRP A 262 16.76 13.88 7.24
C TRP A 262 16.96 15.38 7.46
N ARG A 263 16.88 16.16 6.39
CA ARG A 263 16.82 17.61 6.39
C ARG A 263 15.67 18.08 5.51
N LEU A 264 15.04 19.19 5.88
CA LEU A 264 13.94 19.75 5.10
C LEU A 264 14.37 20.16 3.68
N ASP A 265 15.61 20.60 3.52
CA ASP A 265 16.16 21.00 2.24
C ASP A 265 16.34 19.82 1.25
N ASP A 266 16.37 18.59 1.75
CA ASP A 266 16.45 17.37 0.93
C ASP A 266 15.06 16.95 0.38
N VAL A 267 13.99 17.63 0.78
CA VAL A 267 12.61 17.32 0.33
C VAL A 267 12.35 17.94 -1.04
N VAL A 268 11.83 17.12 -1.95
CA VAL A 268 11.21 17.60 -3.20
C VAL A 268 9.71 17.70 -2.95
N PRO A 269 9.14 18.93 -2.91
CA PRO A 269 7.73 19.12 -2.59
C PRO A 269 6.80 18.46 -3.61
N ALA A 270 5.67 17.93 -3.15
CA ALA A 270 4.64 17.31 -4.00
C ALA A 270 4.23 18.21 -5.18
N GLY A 271 4.06 19.52 -4.93
CA GLY A 271 3.73 20.49 -5.97
C GLY A 271 4.79 20.59 -7.07
N GLU A 272 6.08 20.39 -6.72
CA GLU A 272 7.18 20.37 -7.69
C GLU A 272 7.13 19.10 -8.55
N ILE A 273 6.90 17.94 -7.94
CA ILE A 273 6.75 16.66 -8.64
C ILE A 273 5.58 16.73 -9.64
N ILE A 274 4.42 17.23 -9.19
CA ILE A 274 3.22 17.37 -10.03
C ILE A 274 3.48 18.34 -11.19
N ARG A 275 4.16 19.45 -10.95
CA ARG A 275 4.50 20.45 -11.98
C ARG A 275 5.46 19.87 -13.02
N LEU A 276 6.48 19.12 -12.60
CA LEU A 276 7.44 18.47 -13.51
C LEU A 276 6.73 17.48 -14.44
N ILE A 277 5.91 16.59 -13.88
CA ILE A 277 5.19 15.57 -14.66
C ILE A 277 4.13 16.23 -15.52
N GLY A 278 3.36 17.18 -14.97
CA GLY A 278 2.29 17.90 -15.67
C GLY A 278 2.77 18.78 -16.81
N GLY A 279 4.02 19.26 -16.75
CA GLY A 279 4.68 19.98 -17.85
C GLY A 279 4.99 19.11 -19.06
N GLN A 280 5.23 17.80 -18.82
CA GLN A 280 5.48 16.83 -19.89
C GLN A 280 4.19 16.13 -20.35
N TRP A 281 3.32 15.77 -19.40
CA TRP A 281 2.03 15.12 -19.65
C TRP A 281 0.95 15.76 -18.77
N PRO A 282 -0.03 16.46 -19.34
CA PRO A 282 -1.07 17.13 -18.59
C PRO A 282 -1.79 16.21 -17.61
N LEU A 283 -1.90 16.65 -16.36
CA LEU A 283 -2.53 15.94 -15.26
C LEU A 283 -3.83 16.62 -14.85
N GLU A 284 -4.77 15.82 -14.33
CA GLU A 284 -5.93 16.34 -13.60
C GLU A 284 -6.11 15.60 -12.27
N PRO A 285 -6.52 16.30 -11.21
CA PRO A 285 -6.69 15.70 -9.90
C PRO A 285 -7.89 14.75 -9.90
N LEU A 286 -7.77 13.66 -9.11
CA LEU A 286 -8.85 12.73 -8.83
C LEU A 286 -9.25 12.81 -7.36
N ALA A 287 -10.53 12.57 -7.08
CA ALA A 287 -11.01 12.39 -5.73
C ALA A 287 -10.35 11.16 -5.07
N ALA A 288 -10.24 11.18 -3.74
CA ALA A 288 -9.79 10.00 -2.98
C ALA A 288 -10.74 8.83 -3.23
N SER A 289 -10.20 7.62 -3.39
CA SER A 289 -11.00 6.41 -3.61
C SER A 289 -11.72 5.95 -2.34
N TYR A 290 -11.20 6.30 -1.17
CA TYR A 290 -11.77 5.97 0.14
C TYR A 290 -11.29 6.95 1.21
N PRO A 291 -12.05 7.14 2.30
CA PRO A 291 -11.63 7.97 3.42
C PRO A 291 -10.32 7.46 4.05
N GLY A 292 -9.35 8.36 4.25
CA GLY A 292 -8.03 8.01 4.80
C GLY A 292 -7.00 7.57 3.75
N GLU A 293 -7.31 7.67 2.46
CA GLU A 293 -6.30 7.50 1.40
C GLU A 293 -5.18 8.53 1.56
N VAL A 294 -3.92 8.08 1.51
CA VAL A 294 -2.76 8.94 1.80
C VAL A 294 -2.17 9.61 0.58
N ALA A 295 -2.42 9.07 -0.60
CA ALA A 295 -1.92 9.61 -1.85
C ALA A 295 -2.94 10.55 -2.47
N SER A 296 -2.55 11.78 -2.76
CA SER A 296 -3.26 12.62 -3.70
C SER A 296 -3.13 12.02 -5.09
N ARG A 297 -4.25 11.76 -5.76
CA ARG A 297 -4.30 11.05 -7.03
C ARG A 297 -4.45 12.02 -8.19
N TYR A 298 -3.79 11.70 -9.29
CA TYR A 298 -3.87 12.43 -10.55
C TYR A 298 -3.95 11.43 -11.70
N ARG A 299 -4.75 11.70 -12.73
CA ARG A 299 -4.71 10.94 -13.97
C ARG A 299 -4.09 11.75 -15.10
N TYR A 300 -3.50 11.07 -16.04
CA TYR A 300 -3.08 11.66 -17.29
C TYR A 300 -4.33 11.99 -18.13
N ARG A 301 -4.42 13.22 -18.65
CA ARG A 301 -5.60 13.65 -19.43
C ARG A 301 -5.82 12.87 -20.72
N ASP A 302 -4.78 12.25 -21.23
CA ASP A 302 -4.84 11.37 -22.42
C ASP A 302 -5.26 9.92 -22.11
N GLY A 303 -5.62 9.63 -20.86
CA GLY A 303 -6.07 8.30 -20.45
C GLY A 303 -4.96 7.29 -20.18
N ALA A 304 -3.69 7.69 -20.18
CA ALA A 304 -2.54 6.79 -19.98
C ALA A 304 -2.33 6.35 -18.51
N GLY A 305 -3.39 6.31 -17.71
CA GLY A 305 -3.35 5.84 -16.32
C GLY A 305 -3.28 6.96 -15.29
N GLU A 306 -2.84 6.58 -14.07
CA GLU A 306 -2.81 7.51 -12.94
C GLU A 306 -1.47 7.46 -12.20
N ILE A 307 -1.18 8.56 -11.49
CA ILE A 307 -0.10 8.65 -10.50
C ILE A 307 -0.67 9.05 -9.14
N GLY A 308 0.10 8.79 -8.09
CA GLY A 308 -0.19 9.27 -6.74
C GLY A 308 0.98 10.06 -6.18
N VAL A 309 0.72 11.01 -5.29
CA VAL A 309 1.75 11.71 -4.53
C VAL A 309 1.44 11.67 -3.04
N ILE A 310 2.38 11.21 -2.23
CA ILE A 310 2.25 11.12 -0.77
C ILE A 310 3.03 12.28 -0.17
N ALA A 311 2.32 13.38 0.08
CA ALA A 311 2.87 14.66 0.53
C ALA A 311 2.82 14.77 2.06
N SER A 312 3.57 13.92 2.77
CA SER A 312 3.51 13.91 4.25
C SER A 312 4.28 15.06 4.90
N VAL A 313 5.10 15.79 4.14
CA VAL A 313 5.89 16.93 4.63
C VAL A 313 5.22 18.24 4.27
N THR A 314 4.87 18.44 2.99
CA THR A 314 4.33 19.73 2.51
C THR A 314 2.80 19.82 2.58
N GLN A 315 2.09 18.70 2.56
CA GLN A 315 0.62 18.63 2.66
C GLN A 315 0.21 17.50 3.62
N PRO A 316 0.37 17.69 4.95
CA PRO A 316 0.11 16.65 5.92
C PRO A 316 -1.34 16.16 5.90
N PHE A 317 -1.53 14.85 6.06
CA PHE A 317 -2.84 14.18 6.06
C PHE A 317 -3.18 13.52 7.40
N CYS A 318 -2.71 14.07 8.52
CA CYS A 318 -2.95 13.52 9.86
C CYS A 318 -4.44 13.43 10.20
N ARG A 319 -5.25 14.41 9.78
CA ARG A 319 -6.69 14.48 10.06
C ARG A 319 -7.49 13.30 9.50
N GLY A 320 -7.01 12.70 8.39
CA GLY A 320 -7.65 11.53 7.79
C GLY A 320 -6.96 10.20 8.10
N CYS A 321 -6.03 10.14 9.05
CA CYS A 321 -5.21 8.96 9.28
C CYS A 321 -5.94 7.88 10.08
N THR A 322 -6.24 6.75 9.44
CA THR A 322 -7.00 5.61 9.98
C THR A 322 -6.11 4.40 10.35
N ARG A 323 -4.77 4.60 10.42
CA ARG A 323 -3.78 3.53 10.43
C ARG A 323 -3.22 3.27 11.82
N ALA A 324 -3.24 2.00 12.24
CA ALA A 324 -2.42 1.44 13.30
C ALA A 324 -1.25 0.64 12.72
N ARG A 325 -0.22 0.40 13.53
CA ARG A 325 0.96 -0.38 13.17
C ARG A 325 1.28 -1.36 14.29
N LEU A 326 1.50 -2.60 13.93
CA LEU A 326 1.95 -3.65 14.84
C LEU A 326 3.37 -4.03 14.43
N SER A 327 4.32 -3.88 15.34
CA SER A 327 5.70 -4.31 15.11
C SER A 327 5.83 -5.83 15.14
N ALA A 328 6.97 -6.34 14.69
CA ALA A 328 7.22 -7.77 14.58
C ALA A 328 7.23 -8.48 15.95
N GLU A 329 7.55 -7.76 17.03
CA GLU A 329 7.54 -8.25 18.41
C GLU A 329 6.23 -7.94 19.15
N GLY A 330 5.23 -7.33 18.49
CA GLY A 330 3.90 -7.14 19.09
C GLY A 330 3.69 -5.84 19.85
N LEU A 331 4.43 -4.79 19.52
CA LEU A 331 4.15 -3.43 20.00
C LEU A 331 3.19 -2.71 19.05
N LEU A 332 2.17 -2.08 19.59
CA LEU A 332 1.19 -1.29 18.84
C LEU A 332 1.61 0.18 18.80
N TYR A 333 1.68 0.73 17.60
CA TYR A 333 1.97 2.14 17.36
C TYR A 333 0.80 2.81 16.64
N THR A 334 0.41 3.98 17.08
CA THR A 334 -0.70 4.76 16.51
C THR A 334 -0.24 5.78 15.45
N CYS A 335 1.08 6.03 15.37
CA CYS A 335 1.69 6.95 14.40
C CYS A 335 2.99 6.36 13.81
N LEU A 336 3.32 6.73 12.57
CA LEU A 336 4.62 6.39 11.94
C LEU A 336 5.81 7.05 12.66
N PHE A 337 5.58 8.17 13.29
CA PHE A 337 6.59 8.98 13.97
C PHE A 337 6.59 8.81 15.49
N ALA A 338 5.96 7.74 15.99
CA ALA A 338 5.93 7.46 17.42
C ALA A 338 7.33 7.10 17.93
N GLY A 339 7.63 7.51 19.16
CA GLY A 339 8.87 7.15 19.86
C GLY A 339 8.73 5.88 20.71
N THR A 340 7.50 5.55 21.12
CA THR A 340 7.19 4.40 21.97
C THR A 340 5.99 3.64 21.47
N GLY A 341 5.95 2.32 21.67
CA GLY A 341 4.83 1.44 21.38
C GLY A 341 4.13 0.95 22.62
N HIS A 342 2.93 0.42 22.45
CA HIS A 342 2.13 -0.21 23.50
C HIS A 342 2.26 -1.72 23.39
N ASP A 343 2.66 -2.39 24.47
CA ASP A 343 2.87 -3.83 24.50
C ASP A 343 1.54 -4.59 24.39
N LEU A 344 1.39 -5.38 23.32
CA LEU A 344 0.33 -6.36 23.16
C LEU A 344 0.86 -7.79 23.30
N ARG A 345 2.19 -8.02 23.15
CA ARG A 345 2.81 -9.35 23.28
C ARG A 345 2.70 -9.90 24.69
N GLY A 346 3.06 -9.08 25.69
CA GLY A 346 3.01 -9.51 27.09
C GLY A 346 1.63 -10.04 27.48
N PRO A 347 0.55 -9.26 27.35
CA PRO A 347 -0.81 -9.73 27.57
C PRO A 347 -1.20 -10.96 26.72
N LEU A 348 -0.86 -10.95 25.43
CA LEU A 348 -1.15 -12.05 24.50
C LEU A 348 -0.55 -13.37 24.96
N ARG A 349 0.73 -13.40 25.31
CA ARG A 349 1.48 -14.56 25.79
C ARG A 349 1.17 -14.90 27.23
N GLY A 350 0.74 -13.91 28.02
CA GLY A 350 0.23 -14.08 29.38
C GLY A 350 -1.16 -14.67 29.48
N GLY A 351 -1.79 -15.04 28.35
CA GLY A 351 -3.10 -15.71 28.32
C GLY A 351 -4.30 -14.78 28.41
N ALA A 352 -4.13 -13.46 28.13
CA ALA A 352 -5.26 -12.54 28.07
C ALA A 352 -6.33 -13.02 27.07
N SER A 353 -7.62 -12.86 27.40
CA SER A 353 -8.71 -13.16 26.50
C SER A 353 -8.75 -12.20 25.30
N ASP A 354 -9.40 -12.59 24.20
CA ASP A 354 -9.59 -11.71 23.03
C ASP A 354 -10.37 -10.44 23.41
N GLN A 355 -11.28 -10.55 24.39
CA GLN A 355 -12.01 -9.39 24.90
C GLN A 355 -11.08 -8.42 25.64
N ALA A 356 -10.17 -8.89 26.49
CA ALA A 356 -9.21 -8.07 27.19
C ALA A 356 -8.24 -7.36 26.20
N LEU A 357 -7.78 -8.09 25.18
CA LEU A 357 -6.95 -7.50 24.11
C LEU A 357 -7.73 -6.44 23.31
N ARG A 358 -9.01 -6.69 23.02
CA ARG A 358 -9.89 -5.73 22.33
C ARG A 358 -10.06 -4.45 23.14
N GLU A 359 -10.33 -4.57 24.43
CA GLU A 359 -10.46 -3.43 25.34
C GLU A 359 -9.16 -2.62 25.43
N GLN A 360 -8.02 -3.30 25.52
CA GLN A 360 -6.70 -2.65 25.52
C GLN A 360 -6.48 -1.86 24.24
N VAL A 361 -6.67 -2.45 23.05
CA VAL A 361 -6.51 -1.79 21.76
C VAL A 361 -7.48 -0.62 21.62
N ALA A 362 -8.74 -0.81 22.04
CA ALA A 362 -9.75 0.26 22.01
C ALA A 362 -9.35 1.44 22.90
N ALA A 363 -8.89 1.18 24.12
CA ALA A 363 -8.42 2.20 25.04
C ALA A 363 -7.20 2.98 24.52
N ILE A 364 -6.27 2.29 23.82
CA ILE A 364 -5.13 2.93 23.18
C ILE A 364 -5.62 3.84 22.04
N TRP A 365 -6.48 3.31 21.15
CA TRP A 365 -6.96 4.06 20.00
C TRP A 365 -7.80 5.28 20.39
N THR A 366 -8.73 5.13 21.31
CA THR A 366 -9.61 6.21 21.77
C THR A 366 -8.84 7.42 22.33
N ARG A 367 -7.68 7.18 22.97
CA ARG A 367 -6.82 8.24 23.51
C ARG A 367 -5.85 8.85 22.51
N ARG A 368 -5.80 8.31 21.28
CA ARG A 368 -4.90 8.78 20.23
C ARG A 368 -5.17 10.22 19.83
N ALA A 369 -4.12 11.06 19.86
CA ALA A 369 -4.15 12.46 19.44
C ALA A 369 -3.03 12.80 18.43
N ASP A 370 -2.39 11.81 17.85
CA ASP A 370 -1.22 11.98 16.97
C ASP A 370 -1.48 12.89 15.77
N ARG A 371 -0.64 13.92 15.63
CA ARG A 371 -0.67 14.89 14.52
C ARG A 371 0.75 15.31 14.10
N TYR A 372 1.74 14.42 14.22
CA TYR A 372 3.15 14.74 14.05
C TYR A 372 3.44 15.53 12.77
N SER A 373 2.96 15.05 11.61
CA SER A 373 3.26 15.70 10.32
C SER A 373 2.66 17.12 10.22
N GLU A 374 1.53 17.39 10.87
CA GLU A 374 0.93 18.75 10.94
C GLU A 374 1.71 19.66 11.88
N LEU A 375 2.30 19.10 12.93
CA LEU A 375 3.05 19.82 13.95
C LEU A 375 4.56 19.86 13.68
N ARG A 376 5.00 19.27 12.57
CA ARG A 376 6.41 19.19 12.20
C ARG A 376 7.04 20.58 12.12
N THR A 377 8.21 20.72 12.74
CA THR A 377 9.06 21.89 12.67
C THR A 377 10.46 21.47 12.21
N ARG A 378 11.35 22.43 11.93
CA ARG A 378 12.77 22.12 11.66
C ARG A 378 13.46 21.38 12.80
N ALA A 379 13.00 21.55 14.04
CA ALA A 379 13.53 20.88 15.23
C ALA A 379 12.98 19.46 15.42
N SER A 380 11.86 19.10 14.79
CA SER A 380 11.18 17.80 14.98
C SER A 380 12.04 16.60 14.57
N GLY A 381 12.99 16.77 13.64
CA GLY A 381 13.94 15.73 13.23
C GLY A 381 14.86 15.22 14.35
N ARG A 382 14.96 15.95 15.47
CA ARG A 382 15.79 15.58 16.64
C ARG A 382 15.06 14.74 17.69
N THR A 383 13.75 14.55 17.54
CA THR A 383 12.97 13.73 18.48
C THR A 383 13.26 12.27 18.24
N GLN A 384 13.48 11.49 19.31
CA GLN A 384 13.66 10.06 19.21
C GLN A 384 12.38 9.41 18.66
N LYS A 385 12.51 8.64 17.59
CA LYS A 385 11.43 7.92 16.90
C LYS A 385 11.87 6.50 16.67
N VAL A 386 10.89 5.61 16.56
CA VAL A 386 11.15 4.22 16.18
C VAL A 386 11.45 4.17 14.67
N GLU A 387 12.41 3.34 14.29
CA GLU A 387 12.81 3.20 12.89
C GLU A 387 11.67 2.64 12.02
N MET A 388 11.56 3.13 10.79
CA MET A 388 10.51 2.72 9.87
C MET A 388 10.55 1.22 9.56
N SER A 389 11.73 0.65 9.46
CA SER A 389 11.95 -0.78 9.21
C SER A 389 11.41 -1.67 10.33
N HIS A 390 11.31 -1.14 11.55
CA HIS A 390 10.81 -1.85 12.71
C HIS A 390 9.27 -1.89 12.76
N ILE A 391 8.62 -0.77 12.41
CA ILE A 391 7.15 -0.63 12.51
C ILE A 391 6.42 -0.65 11.16
N GLY A 392 7.15 -0.90 10.10
CA GLY A 392 6.63 -1.00 8.75
C GLY A 392 6.23 0.32 8.10
N GLY A 393 6.97 0.69 7.08
CA GLY A 393 6.77 1.91 6.27
C GLY A 393 5.57 1.86 5.32
#